data_6bf94c4064cef987b4f9afafaa5dcbf2
#
_entry.id   6bf94c4064cef987b4f9afafaa5dcbf2
#
_cell.length_a   1.000
_cell.length_b   1.000
_cell.length_c   1.000
_cell.angle_alpha   90.00
_cell.angle_beta   90.00
_cell.angle_gamma   90.00
#
_symmetry.space_group_name_H-M   'P 1'
#
loop_
_entity.id
_entity.type
_entity.pdbx_description
1 polymer ?
#
loop_
_entity_poly.entity_id
_entity_poly.type
_entity_poly.pdbx_seq_one_letter_code
_entity_poly.pdbx_strand_id
1 'polypeptide(L)'
;MKRAEKRIGNYHTHTMRCGHAVGSDEDYIHAAIEAGWQVLGFSDHAPWPYKSGYTNPGVRMTTEMVEEYCGAVRTLKEKYKDKIRIYLGLECEYFPEYIEWLREQKEKLGFDYLIFGNHFEDSDETGIYYGAAPLKEHALSYCKNALLGMETGLFSYLAHPDLFLMSYPTFDETAREISETICRRALELNIPLEYNLQGQRLEERGKAPGVGYPKRCFWEIAKEVGNEVIIGMDAHAPDALVDYDRYDRAMEELRELGVKQIFELPGLGR
;
A
#
# COMPACT_ATOMS: atom_id res chain seq x y z
N MET A 1 -13.69 6.87 -28.70
CA MET A 1 -12.78 6.74 -27.54
C MET A 1 -13.23 7.73 -26.47
N LYS A 2 -13.80 7.27 -25.36
CA LYS A 2 -14.03 8.14 -24.18
C LYS A 2 -12.63 8.61 -23.71
N ARG A 3 -12.48 9.91 -23.50
CA ARG A 3 -11.26 10.48 -22.94
C ARG A 3 -11.05 9.81 -21.59
N ALA A 4 -9.92 9.11 -21.40
CA ALA A 4 -9.58 8.53 -20.12
C ALA A 4 -9.70 9.60 -19.02
N GLU A 5 -10.41 9.29 -17.95
CA GLU A 5 -10.43 10.15 -16.77
C GLU A 5 -8.97 10.37 -16.35
N LYS A 6 -8.63 11.61 -15.99
CA LYS A 6 -7.24 11.96 -15.63
C LYS A 6 -6.79 11.08 -14.46
N ARG A 7 -5.71 10.33 -14.65
CA ARG A 7 -5.00 9.65 -13.56
C ARG A 7 -4.34 10.70 -12.71
N ILE A 8 -4.82 10.91 -11.49
CA ILE A 8 -4.31 11.98 -10.62
C ILE A 8 -3.11 11.47 -9.87
N GLY A 9 -3.26 10.55 -8.94
CA GLY A 9 -2.15 10.10 -8.12
C GLY A 9 -2.09 8.58 -7.95
N ASN A 10 -0.88 8.04 -8.00
CA ASN A 10 -0.55 6.74 -7.46
C ASN A 10 0.53 6.93 -6.40
N TYR A 11 0.31 6.39 -5.21
CA TYR A 11 1.20 6.54 -4.05
C TYR A 11 1.79 5.21 -3.57
N HIS A 12 1.55 4.11 -4.31
CA HIS A 12 2.07 2.80 -3.99
C HIS A 12 2.92 2.26 -5.15
N THR A 13 4.24 2.46 -5.00
CA THR A 13 5.24 2.07 -6.01
C THR A 13 6.52 1.64 -5.32
N HIS A 14 6.98 0.44 -5.64
CA HIS A 14 8.22 -0.14 -5.14
C HIS A 14 9.41 0.15 -6.06
N THR A 15 10.61 -0.16 -5.59
CA THR A 15 11.86 -0.05 -6.34
C THR A 15 12.64 -1.37 -6.29
N MET A 16 13.67 -1.51 -7.10
CA MET A 16 14.53 -2.71 -7.07
C MET A 16 15.16 -3.00 -5.70
N ARG A 17 15.14 -2.02 -4.78
CA ARG A 17 15.74 -2.17 -3.45
C ARG A 17 14.99 -3.15 -2.57
N CYS A 18 13.70 -3.41 -2.83
CA CYS A 18 12.95 -4.46 -2.12
C CYS A 18 13.32 -5.88 -2.56
N GLY A 19 14.15 -6.05 -3.60
CA GLY A 19 14.62 -7.35 -4.06
C GLY A 19 13.63 -8.16 -4.92
N HIS A 20 12.41 -7.68 -5.13
CA HIS A 20 11.39 -8.35 -5.94
C HIS A 20 10.65 -7.42 -6.94
N ALA A 21 10.94 -6.13 -6.92
CA ALA A 21 10.56 -5.22 -7.98
C ALA A 21 11.66 -5.13 -9.06
N VAL A 22 11.29 -4.75 -10.28
CA VAL A 22 12.18 -4.65 -11.45
C VAL A 22 12.08 -3.27 -12.11
N GLY A 23 13.12 -2.88 -12.83
CA GLY A 23 13.21 -1.56 -13.47
C GLY A 23 13.90 -0.51 -12.59
N SER A 24 14.50 0.49 -13.21
CA SER A 24 15.09 1.61 -12.48
C SER A 24 14.01 2.57 -11.96
N ASP A 25 14.32 3.36 -10.94
CA ASP A 25 13.40 4.38 -10.43
C ASP A 25 12.92 5.32 -11.55
N GLU A 26 13.80 5.60 -12.52
CA GLU A 26 13.49 6.45 -13.66
C GLU A 26 12.54 5.78 -14.67
N ASP A 27 12.58 4.45 -14.83
CA ASP A 27 11.65 3.72 -15.70
C ASP A 27 10.21 3.83 -15.18
N TYR A 28 10.01 3.81 -13.86
CA TYR A 28 8.68 4.05 -13.25
C TYR A 28 8.19 5.47 -13.52
N ILE A 29 9.08 6.48 -13.47
CA ILE A 29 8.70 7.86 -13.78
C ILE A 29 8.30 8.00 -15.25
N HIS A 30 9.05 7.38 -16.15
CA HIS A 30 8.72 7.40 -17.58
C HIS A 30 7.36 6.72 -17.85
N ALA A 31 7.14 5.55 -17.26
CA ALA A 31 5.85 4.85 -17.35
C ALA A 31 4.70 5.68 -16.77
N ALA A 32 4.91 6.34 -15.63
CA ALA A 32 3.91 7.20 -15.02
C ALA A 32 3.57 8.41 -15.91
N ILE A 33 4.56 9.07 -16.50
CA ILE A 33 4.37 10.20 -17.44
C ILE A 33 3.62 9.73 -18.68
N GLU A 34 4.04 8.60 -19.28
CA GLU A 34 3.37 8.00 -20.44
C GLU A 34 1.90 7.68 -20.13
N ALA A 35 1.63 7.14 -18.94
CA ALA A 35 0.30 6.84 -18.46
C ALA A 35 -0.55 8.08 -18.15
N GLY A 36 0.05 9.26 -18.09
CA GLY A 36 -0.64 10.51 -17.78
C GLY A 36 -0.92 10.71 -16.29
N TRP A 37 -0.19 10.02 -15.40
CA TRP A 37 -0.22 10.29 -13.97
C TRP A 37 0.29 11.72 -13.69
N GLN A 38 -0.37 12.42 -12.78
CA GLN A 38 0.05 13.75 -12.32
C GLN A 38 0.95 13.68 -11.08
N VAL A 39 0.80 12.58 -10.33
CA VAL A 39 1.53 12.32 -9.10
C VAL A 39 2.02 10.88 -9.10
N LEU A 40 3.30 10.69 -8.77
CA LEU A 40 3.92 9.40 -8.48
C LEU A 40 4.55 9.45 -7.08
N GLY A 41 4.07 8.61 -6.18
CA GLY A 41 4.69 8.38 -4.89
C GLY A 41 5.52 7.10 -4.92
N PHE A 42 6.79 7.19 -4.53
CA PHE A 42 7.60 6.02 -4.21
C PHE A 42 7.35 5.64 -2.75
N SER A 43 7.11 4.37 -2.50
CA SER A 43 6.79 3.82 -1.18
C SER A 43 7.36 2.42 -1.01
N ASP A 44 8.67 2.29 -1.24
CA ASP A 44 9.31 0.98 -1.10
C ASP A 44 9.21 0.45 0.33
N HIS A 45 9.34 -0.87 0.50
CA HIS A 45 9.25 -1.50 1.83
C HIS A 45 10.25 -0.94 2.81
N ALA A 46 9.76 -0.53 3.98
CA ALA A 46 10.58 0.04 5.04
C ALA A 46 11.65 -0.96 5.52
N PRO A 47 12.90 -0.53 5.68
CA PRO A 47 13.90 -1.33 6.37
C PRO A 47 13.63 -1.32 7.88
N TRP A 48 13.94 -2.42 8.55
CA TRP A 48 13.80 -2.52 10.00
C TRP A 48 15.15 -2.80 10.66
N PRO A 49 15.48 -2.09 11.77
CA PRO A 49 16.76 -2.22 12.46
C PRO A 49 16.73 -3.41 13.44
N TYR A 50 16.58 -4.62 12.91
CA TYR A 50 16.48 -5.81 13.75
C TYR A 50 17.70 -5.97 14.67
N LYS A 51 17.47 -6.10 15.98
CA LYS A 51 18.51 -6.27 16.98
C LYS A 51 19.33 -7.53 16.80
N SER A 52 18.76 -8.55 16.18
CA SER A 52 19.45 -9.80 15.81
C SER A 52 20.43 -9.64 14.65
N GLY A 53 20.35 -8.53 13.89
CA GLY A 53 21.06 -8.37 12.64
C GLY A 53 20.38 -9.07 11.44
N TYR A 54 19.13 -9.53 11.62
CA TYR A 54 18.34 -10.12 10.53
C TYR A 54 18.18 -9.13 9.39
N THR A 55 18.20 -9.63 8.18
CA THR A 55 17.88 -8.88 6.96
C THR A 55 17.03 -9.74 6.04
N ASN A 56 16.13 -9.12 5.28
CA ASN A 56 15.26 -9.80 4.32
C ASN A 56 15.37 -9.15 2.92
N PRO A 57 16.51 -9.35 2.22
CA PRO A 57 16.78 -8.66 0.96
C PRO A 57 15.86 -9.10 -0.20
N GLY A 58 15.04 -10.11 0.00
CA GLY A 58 14.00 -10.53 -0.95
C GLY A 58 12.65 -9.85 -0.71
N VAL A 59 12.53 -9.01 0.33
CA VAL A 59 11.29 -8.31 0.69
C VAL A 59 11.52 -6.81 0.83
N ARG A 60 12.68 -6.39 1.37
CA ARG A 60 12.94 -4.98 1.72
C ARG A 60 14.41 -4.59 1.60
N MET A 61 14.67 -3.30 1.43
CA MET A 61 16.02 -2.75 1.54
C MET A 61 16.58 -2.89 2.96
N THR A 62 17.90 -2.77 3.12
CA THR A 62 18.52 -2.67 4.45
C THR A 62 18.51 -1.23 4.97
N THR A 63 18.76 -1.04 6.27
CA THR A 63 18.83 0.30 6.89
C THR A 63 19.92 1.18 6.29
N GLU A 64 21.01 0.60 5.81
CA GLU A 64 22.11 1.31 5.16
C GLU A 64 21.74 1.85 3.77
N MET A 65 20.74 1.26 3.11
CA MET A 65 20.30 1.67 1.77
C MET A 65 19.31 2.83 1.80
N VAL A 66 18.69 3.13 2.95
CA VAL A 66 17.57 4.09 3.01
C VAL A 66 17.99 5.53 2.64
N GLU A 67 19.20 5.96 3.01
CA GLU A 67 19.68 7.30 2.67
C GLU A 67 19.94 7.44 1.15
N GLU A 68 20.46 6.38 0.51
CA GLU A 68 20.63 6.33 -0.95
C GLU A 68 19.27 6.36 -1.65
N TYR A 69 18.29 5.57 -1.18
CA TYR A 69 16.92 5.60 -1.69
C TYR A 69 16.33 7.02 -1.64
N CYS A 70 16.40 7.68 -0.48
CA CYS A 70 15.93 9.04 -0.31
C CYS A 70 16.62 10.03 -1.25
N GLY A 71 17.94 9.90 -1.42
CA GLY A 71 18.73 10.75 -2.31
C GLY A 71 18.37 10.55 -3.78
N ALA A 72 18.20 9.30 -4.22
CA ALA A 72 17.79 8.95 -5.57
C ALA A 72 16.43 9.54 -5.92
N VAL A 73 15.41 9.30 -5.06
CA VAL A 73 14.06 9.83 -5.30
C VAL A 73 14.03 11.35 -5.31
N ARG A 74 14.76 12.03 -4.42
CA ARG A 74 14.85 13.51 -4.42
C ARG A 74 15.50 14.06 -5.65
N THR A 75 16.56 13.43 -6.14
CA THR A 75 17.22 13.81 -7.39
C THR A 75 16.26 13.73 -8.56
N LEU A 76 15.48 12.65 -8.64
CA LEU A 76 14.47 12.45 -9.66
C LEU A 76 13.28 13.42 -9.51
N LYS A 77 12.84 13.71 -8.28
CA LYS A 77 11.82 14.71 -7.96
C LYS A 77 12.20 16.08 -8.56
N GLU A 78 13.44 16.52 -8.36
CA GLU A 78 13.92 17.79 -8.94
C GLU A 78 14.05 17.71 -10.47
N LYS A 79 14.58 16.61 -11.01
CA LYS A 79 14.75 16.40 -12.45
C LYS A 79 13.44 16.45 -13.23
N TYR A 80 12.37 15.92 -12.65
CA TYR A 80 11.06 15.76 -13.32
C TYR A 80 9.97 16.72 -12.83
N LYS A 81 10.30 17.72 -12.00
CA LYS A 81 9.34 18.63 -11.34
C LYS A 81 8.36 19.35 -12.28
N ASP A 82 8.78 19.62 -13.53
CA ASP A 82 7.95 20.28 -14.54
C ASP A 82 7.03 19.29 -15.31
N LYS A 83 7.16 17.98 -15.07
CA LYS A 83 6.43 16.92 -15.78
C LYS A 83 5.48 16.15 -14.88
N ILE A 84 5.89 15.81 -13.66
CA ILE A 84 5.14 15.01 -12.70
C ILE A 84 5.55 15.39 -11.29
N ARG A 85 4.58 15.43 -10.36
CA ARG A 85 4.89 15.58 -8.94
C ARG A 85 5.33 14.24 -8.37
N ILE A 86 6.51 14.21 -7.73
CA ILE A 86 7.05 13.01 -7.12
C ILE A 86 7.07 13.18 -5.61
N TYR A 87 6.63 12.15 -4.88
CA TYR A 87 6.68 12.10 -3.42
C TYR A 87 7.52 10.92 -2.94
N LEU A 88 8.24 11.16 -1.84
CA LEU A 88 9.08 10.18 -1.17
C LEU A 88 8.35 9.62 0.04
N GLY A 89 8.08 8.33 0.04
CA GLY A 89 7.43 7.62 1.13
C GLY A 89 8.07 6.25 1.40
N LEU A 90 7.44 5.50 2.28
CA LEU A 90 7.72 4.09 2.53
C LEU A 90 6.40 3.35 2.78
N GLU A 91 6.35 2.08 2.39
CA GLU A 91 5.37 1.13 2.89
C GLU A 91 5.94 0.44 4.13
N CYS A 92 5.21 0.55 5.24
CA CYS A 92 5.69 0.14 6.54
C CYS A 92 4.66 -0.75 7.22
N GLU A 93 5.13 -1.75 7.93
CA GLU A 93 4.32 -2.53 8.87
C GLU A 93 4.19 -1.80 10.22
N TYR A 94 3.30 -2.30 11.07
CA TYR A 94 3.27 -1.98 12.49
C TYR A 94 4.05 -3.05 13.26
N PHE A 95 5.31 -2.74 13.57
CA PHE A 95 6.14 -3.53 14.47
C PHE A 95 6.33 -2.75 15.77
N PRO A 96 5.67 -3.16 16.88
CA PRO A 96 5.65 -2.37 18.11
C PRO A 96 7.04 -2.00 18.63
N GLU A 97 8.01 -2.91 18.47
CA GLU A 97 9.38 -2.71 18.93
C GLU A 97 10.11 -1.60 18.17
N TYR A 98 9.72 -1.35 16.91
CA TYR A 98 10.45 -0.45 16.00
C TYR A 98 9.63 0.79 15.60
N ILE A 99 8.43 0.97 16.14
CA ILE A 99 7.55 2.07 15.71
C ILE A 99 8.12 3.47 16.03
N GLU A 100 8.80 3.61 17.16
CA GLU A 100 9.45 4.87 17.52
C GLU A 100 10.66 5.16 16.63
N TRP A 101 11.44 4.13 16.28
CA TRP A 101 12.48 4.27 15.27
C TRP A 101 11.92 4.75 13.93
N LEU A 102 10.79 4.20 13.47
CA LEU A 102 10.14 4.63 12.23
C LEU A 102 9.71 6.11 12.33
N ARG A 103 9.19 6.54 13.46
CA ARG A 103 8.82 7.94 13.73
C ARG A 103 10.03 8.86 13.60
N GLU A 104 11.14 8.49 14.22
CA GLU A 104 12.40 9.24 14.12
C GLU A 104 12.93 9.30 12.69
N GLN A 105 12.89 8.17 11.94
CA GLN A 105 13.33 8.15 10.55
C GLN A 105 12.44 9.02 9.65
N LYS A 106 11.12 9.02 9.87
CA LYS A 106 10.21 9.87 9.11
C LYS A 106 10.63 11.35 9.19
N GLU A 107 10.93 11.83 10.38
CA GLU A 107 11.37 13.21 10.60
C GLU A 107 12.80 13.45 10.08
N LYS A 108 13.75 12.60 10.49
CA LYS A 108 15.17 12.72 10.14
C LYS A 108 15.40 12.70 8.63
N LEU A 109 14.75 11.77 7.94
CA LEU A 109 14.90 11.59 6.51
C LEU A 109 13.86 12.36 5.68
N GLY A 110 12.91 13.03 6.32
CA GLY A 110 11.94 13.91 5.67
C GLY A 110 11.09 13.19 4.64
N PHE A 111 10.50 12.05 5.01
CA PHE A 111 9.51 11.38 4.17
C PHE A 111 8.25 12.24 4.03
N ASP A 112 7.80 12.41 2.80
CA ASP A 112 6.58 13.16 2.49
C ASP A 112 5.33 12.45 3.07
N TYR A 113 5.32 11.10 3.07
CA TYR A 113 4.24 10.26 3.59
C TYR A 113 4.74 8.85 3.94
N LEU A 114 3.94 8.11 4.72
CA LEU A 114 4.10 6.68 4.96
C LEU A 114 2.77 5.99 4.70
N ILE A 115 2.81 4.79 4.11
CA ILE A 115 1.63 3.94 3.97
C ILE A 115 1.74 2.74 4.89
N PHE A 116 0.61 2.25 5.37
CA PHE A 116 0.57 1.12 6.28
C PHE A 116 0.29 -0.18 5.52
N GLY A 117 1.31 -0.98 5.29
CA GLY A 117 1.21 -2.34 4.76
C GLY A 117 1.20 -3.36 5.90
N ASN A 118 0.03 -3.88 6.27
CA ASN A 118 -0.09 -4.85 7.36
C ASN A 118 0.24 -6.27 6.87
N HIS A 119 1.54 -6.55 6.64
CA HIS A 119 1.96 -7.82 6.03
C HIS A 119 2.25 -8.93 7.03
N PHE A 120 2.88 -8.61 8.17
CA PHE A 120 3.40 -9.58 9.11
C PHE A 120 2.93 -9.29 10.54
N GLU A 121 2.82 -10.35 11.34
CA GLU A 121 2.65 -10.25 12.79
C GLU A 121 4.01 -9.95 13.45
N ASP A 122 4.07 -8.88 14.24
CA ASP A 122 5.22 -8.44 15.04
C ASP A 122 6.54 -8.18 14.28
N SER A 123 6.93 -9.03 13.32
CA SER A 123 8.12 -8.86 12.47
C SER A 123 8.09 -9.84 11.29
N ASP A 124 8.86 -9.59 10.23
CA ASP A 124 9.09 -10.57 9.16
C ASP A 124 10.27 -11.53 9.45
N GLU A 125 10.95 -11.35 10.58
CA GLU A 125 11.94 -12.30 11.09
C GLU A 125 11.31 -13.55 11.71
N THR A 126 10.27 -13.36 12.51
CA THR A 126 9.66 -14.42 13.34
C THR A 126 8.15 -14.51 13.21
N GLY A 127 7.52 -13.49 12.64
CA GLY A 127 6.07 -13.39 12.53
C GLY A 127 5.50 -14.13 11.32
N ILE A 128 4.18 -14.21 11.32
CA ILE A 128 3.41 -14.87 10.26
C ILE A 128 3.11 -13.84 9.16
N TYR A 129 3.34 -14.22 7.90
CA TYR A 129 2.87 -13.45 6.76
C TYR A 129 1.37 -13.64 6.58
N TYR A 130 0.59 -12.59 6.78
CA TYR A 130 -0.87 -12.63 6.76
C TYR A 130 -1.46 -13.04 5.40
N GLY A 131 -0.79 -12.76 4.30
CA GLY A 131 -1.20 -13.20 2.97
C GLY A 131 -1.11 -14.71 2.73
N ALA A 132 -0.44 -15.46 3.63
CA ALA A 132 -0.32 -16.92 3.58
C ALA A 132 -0.86 -17.61 4.85
N ALA A 133 -1.72 -16.95 5.61
CA ALA A 133 -2.17 -17.34 6.93
C ALA A 133 -3.70 -17.62 6.93
N PRO A 134 -4.15 -18.86 6.59
CA PRO A 134 -5.56 -19.17 6.34
C PRO A 134 -6.42 -19.39 7.60
N LEU A 135 -5.82 -19.38 8.80
CA LEU A 135 -6.53 -19.71 10.02
C LEU A 135 -7.25 -18.50 10.62
N LYS A 136 -8.35 -18.75 11.31
CA LYS A 136 -9.15 -17.71 11.97
C LYS A 136 -8.33 -16.86 12.95
N GLU A 137 -7.46 -17.47 13.73
CA GLU A 137 -6.58 -16.78 14.67
C GLU A 137 -5.66 -15.78 13.97
N HIS A 138 -5.17 -16.10 12.78
CA HIS A 138 -4.32 -15.19 12.00
C HIS A 138 -5.11 -13.98 11.47
N ALA A 139 -6.35 -14.20 11.01
CA ALA A 139 -7.21 -13.12 10.57
C ALA A 139 -7.58 -12.17 11.73
N LEU A 140 -7.80 -12.72 12.93
CA LEU A 140 -8.04 -11.93 14.14
C LEU A 140 -6.78 -11.14 14.56
N SER A 141 -5.59 -11.75 14.44
CA SER A 141 -4.32 -11.07 14.67
C SER A 141 -4.09 -9.95 13.65
N TYR A 142 -4.38 -10.18 12.36
CA TYR A 142 -4.37 -9.16 11.31
C TYR A 142 -5.23 -7.95 11.69
N CYS A 143 -6.48 -8.20 12.12
CA CYS A 143 -7.39 -7.15 12.56
C CYS A 143 -6.80 -6.34 13.72
N LYS A 144 -6.32 -7.01 14.76
CA LYS A 144 -5.68 -6.37 15.92
C LYS A 144 -4.50 -5.47 15.50
N ASN A 145 -3.60 -5.98 14.65
CA ASN A 145 -2.45 -5.23 14.18
C ASN A 145 -2.86 -4.04 13.30
N ALA A 146 -3.88 -4.22 12.45
CA ALA A 146 -4.43 -3.12 11.64
C ALA A 146 -4.91 -1.97 12.52
N LEU A 147 -5.65 -2.25 13.59
CA LEU A 147 -6.13 -1.24 14.54
C LEU A 147 -4.97 -0.50 15.22
N LEU A 148 -4.03 -1.26 15.79
CA LEU A 148 -2.88 -0.70 16.50
C LEU A 148 -1.99 0.15 15.58
N GLY A 149 -1.77 -0.32 14.35
CA GLY A 149 -0.98 0.42 13.36
C GLY A 149 -1.65 1.75 12.99
N MET A 150 -2.95 1.76 12.72
CA MET A 150 -3.69 2.99 12.44
C MET A 150 -3.65 3.98 13.60
N GLU A 151 -3.69 3.50 14.84
CA GLU A 151 -3.65 4.33 16.06
C GLU A 151 -2.32 5.06 16.28
N THR A 152 -1.24 4.65 15.61
CA THR A 152 0.07 5.32 15.70
C THR A 152 0.05 6.77 15.19
N GLY A 153 -0.90 7.09 14.30
CA GLY A 153 -0.97 8.38 13.62
C GLY A 153 0.17 8.67 12.64
N LEU A 154 0.96 7.64 12.27
CA LEU A 154 2.11 7.79 11.37
C LEU A 154 1.71 7.71 9.89
N PHE A 155 0.65 6.99 9.58
CA PHE A 155 0.34 6.54 8.23
C PHE A 155 -0.73 7.40 7.55
N SER A 156 -0.53 7.65 6.28
CA SER A 156 -1.43 8.45 5.44
C SER A 156 -2.65 7.66 4.95
N TYR A 157 -2.53 6.34 4.84
CA TYR A 157 -3.61 5.42 4.53
C TYR A 157 -3.23 3.97 4.87
N LEU A 158 -4.24 3.09 4.95
CA LEU A 158 -4.06 1.64 5.11
C LEU A 158 -4.04 0.99 3.72
N ALA A 159 -2.89 0.44 3.32
CA ALA A 159 -2.71 -0.33 2.10
C ALA A 159 -3.41 -1.69 2.20
N HIS A 160 -3.97 -2.18 1.09
CA HIS A 160 -4.62 -3.49 0.97
C HIS A 160 -5.27 -3.99 2.28
N PRO A 161 -6.31 -3.28 2.79
CA PRO A 161 -6.92 -3.57 4.10
C PRO A 161 -7.56 -4.96 4.18
N ASP A 162 -7.76 -5.59 3.05
CA ASP A 162 -8.33 -6.92 2.85
C ASP A 162 -7.29 -8.00 2.49
N LEU A 163 -5.98 -7.73 2.72
CA LEU A 163 -4.89 -8.68 2.44
C LEU A 163 -5.10 -10.05 3.12
N PHE A 164 -5.66 -10.08 4.32
CA PHE A 164 -5.92 -11.34 5.03
C PHE A 164 -6.81 -12.30 4.23
N LEU A 165 -7.67 -11.79 3.35
CA LEU A 165 -8.51 -12.59 2.46
C LEU A 165 -7.70 -13.32 1.38
N MET A 166 -6.44 -12.96 1.15
CA MET A 166 -5.59 -13.62 0.14
C MET A 166 -5.51 -15.13 0.35
N SER A 167 -5.47 -15.58 1.60
CA SER A 167 -5.42 -17.00 1.98
C SER A 167 -6.60 -17.45 2.85
N TYR A 168 -7.40 -16.53 3.39
CA TYR A 168 -8.58 -16.89 4.19
C TYR A 168 -9.64 -17.53 3.28
N PRO A 169 -10.16 -18.73 3.65
CA PRO A 169 -10.82 -19.59 2.65
C PRO A 169 -12.20 -19.11 2.20
N THR A 170 -12.93 -18.40 3.05
CA THR A 170 -14.31 -17.98 2.80
C THR A 170 -14.60 -16.63 3.43
N PHE A 171 -15.49 -15.83 2.81
CA PHE A 171 -15.99 -14.61 3.43
C PHE A 171 -17.15 -14.95 4.39
N ASP A 172 -16.80 -15.51 5.56
CA ASP A 172 -17.72 -15.88 6.63
C ASP A 172 -18.03 -14.71 7.58
N GLU A 173 -18.77 -14.96 8.65
CA GLU A 173 -19.09 -13.96 9.67
C GLU A 173 -17.85 -13.34 10.31
N THR A 174 -16.80 -14.15 10.53
CA THR A 174 -15.53 -13.66 11.07
C THR A 174 -14.85 -12.67 10.12
N ALA A 175 -14.79 -12.99 8.83
CA ALA A 175 -14.23 -12.09 7.83
C ALA A 175 -15.04 -10.80 7.72
N ARG A 176 -16.38 -10.88 7.84
CA ARG A 176 -17.27 -9.73 7.88
C ARG A 176 -16.99 -8.84 9.10
N GLU A 177 -16.97 -9.40 10.30
CA GLU A 177 -16.70 -8.67 11.55
C GLU A 177 -15.33 -7.97 11.53
N ILE A 178 -14.29 -8.65 11.02
CA ILE A 178 -12.95 -8.08 10.84
C ILE A 178 -13.01 -6.89 9.87
N SER A 179 -13.64 -7.07 8.72
CA SER A 179 -13.76 -6.02 7.70
C SER A 179 -14.50 -4.80 8.25
N GLU A 180 -15.63 -4.99 8.93
CA GLU A 180 -16.38 -3.90 9.58
C GLU A 180 -15.55 -3.19 10.63
N THR A 181 -14.83 -3.92 11.46
CA THR A 181 -13.98 -3.37 12.53
C THR A 181 -12.88 -2.49 11.96
N ILE A 182 -12.17 -2.96 10.92
CA ILE A 182 -11.12 -2.18 10.24
C ILE A 182 -11.73 -0.93 9.59
N CYS A 183 -12.82 -1.08 8.84
CA CYS A 183 -13.48 0.03 8.17
C CYS A 183 -13.95 1.11 9.15
N ARG A 184 -14.60 0.73 10.27
CA ARG A 184 -15.06 1.68 11.29
C ARG A 184 -13.88 2.42 11.93
N ARG A 185 -12.81 1.70 12.28
CA ARG A 185 -11.64 2.34 12.89
C ARG A 185 -10.93 3.27 11.92
N ALA A 186 -10.78 2.89 10.66
CA ALA A 186 -10.22 3.75 9.62
C ALA A 186 -11.04 5.05 9.46
N LEU A 187 -12.39 4.94 9.44
CA LEU A 187 -13.27 6.12 9.39
C LEU A 187 -13.09 7.03 10.61
N GLU A 188 -13.08 6.48 11.83
CA GLU A 188 -12.89 7.24 13.08
C GLU A 188 -11.57 8.02 13.09
N LEU A 189 -10.53 7.44 12.53
CA LEU A 189 -9.19 8.05 12.46
C LEU A 189 -8.96 8.90 11.20
N ASN A 190 -9.96 8.98 10.31
CA ASN A 190 -9.86 9.65 9.00
C ASN A 190 -8.71 9.09 8.15
N ILE A 191 -8.50 7.78 8.18
CA ILE A 191 -7.50 7.07 7.39
C ILE A 191 -8.19 6.47 6.16
N PRO A 192 -7.80 6.88 4.92
CA PRO A 192 -8.29 6.27 3.71
C PRO A 192 -7.88 4.79 3.60
N LEU A 193 -8.67 4.00 2.88
CA LEU A 193 -8.39 2.60 2.56
C LEU A 193 -7.92 2.47 1.11
N GLU A 194 -6.96 1.61 0.86
CA GLU A 194 -6.46 1.39 -0.49
C GLU A 194 -7.16 0.21 -1.18
N TYR A 195 -7.79 0.48 -2.33
CA TYR A 195 -8.18 -0.54 -3.30
C TYR A 195 -6.93 -0.93 -4.12
N ASN A 196 -6.34 -2.08 -3.78
CA ASN A 196 -5.01 -2.46 -4.25
C ASN A 196 -5.07 -3.33 -5.51
N LEU A 197 -4.35 -2.91 -6.57
CA LEU A 197 -4.39 -3.60 -7.85
C LEU A 197 -3.37 -4.73 -8.00
N GLN A 198 -2.39 -4.84 -7.10
CA GLN A 198 -1.46 -5.97 -7.08
C GLN A 198 -2.17 -7.27 -6.67
N GLY A 199 -3.14 -7.18 -5.76
CA GLY A 199 -3.94 -8.33 -5.37
C GLY A 199 -4.63 -8.99 -6.55
N GLN A 200 -5.22 -8.21 -7.47
CA GLN A 200 -5.80 -8.74 -8.71
C GLN A 200 -4.76 -9.46 -9.58
N ARG A 201 -3.53 -8.91 -9.68
CA ARG A 201 -2.44 -9.56 -10.43
C ARG A 201 -1.99 -10.87 -9.78
N LEU A 202 -1.98 -10.92 -8.45
CA LEU A 202 -1.65 -12.15 -7.71
C LEU A 202 -2.74 -13.21 -7.90
N GLU A 203 -3.99 -12.82 -7.88
CA GLU A 203 -5.13 -13.72 -8.14
C GLU A 203 -5.07 -14.32 -9.56
N GLU A 204 -4.85 -13.51 -10.59
CA GLU A 204 -4.69 -13.94 -11.97
C GLU A 204 -3.51 -14.93 -12.16
N ARG A 205 -2.47 -14.80 -11.33
CA ARG A 205 -1.31 -15.71 -11.30
C ARG A 205 -1.52 -16.94 -10.41
N GLY A 206 -2.72 -17.14 -9.85
CA GLY A 206 -3.02 -18.25 -8.95
C GLY A 206 -2.31 -18.19 -7.59
N LYS A 207 -1.91 -16.99 -7.15
CA LYS A 207 -1.20 -16.78 -5.88
C LYS A 207 -2.10 -16.32 -4.73
N ALA A 208 -3.41 -16.31 -4.92
CA ALA A 208 -4.40 -16.00 -3.89
C ALA A 208 -5.32 -17.22 -3.69
N PRO A 209 -4.95 -18.17 -2.82
CA PRO A 209 -5.69 -19.43 -2.65
C PRO A 209 -6.99 -19.29 -1.85
N GLY A 210 -7.20 -18.15 -1.16
CA GLY A 210 -8.41 -17.86 -0.40
C GLY A 210 -9.45 -17.09 -1.20
N VAL A 211 -10.15 -16.17 -0.53
CA VAL A 211 -11.12 -15.25 -1.16
C VAL A 211 -10.42 -14.32 -2.17
N GLY A 212 -9.19 -13.91 -1.85
CA GLY A 212 -8.39 -12.95 -2.63
C GLY A 212 -8.68 -11.50 -2.25
N TYR A 213 -7.91 -10.56 -2.83
CA TYR A 213 -8.10 -9.11 -2.69
C TYR A 213 -7.70 -8.38 -3.99
N PRO A 214 -8.25 -7.19 -4.25
CA PRO A 214 -9.40 -6.58 -3.59
C PRO A 214 -10.70 -7.35 -3.91
N LYS A 215 -11.58 -7.51 -2.93
CA LYS A 215 -12.86 -8.24 -3.12
C LYS A 215 -14.06 -7.38 -2.79
N ARG A 216 -15.04 -7.44 -3.68
CA ARG A 216 -16.29 -6.66 -3.61
C ARG A 216 -16.96 -6.71 -2.23
N CYS A 217 -16.99 -7.88 -1.56
CA CYS A 217 -17.60 -8.04 -0.24
C CYS A 217 -16.99 -7.16 0.85
N PHE A 218 -15.66 -6.90 0.81
CA PHE A 218 -15.01 -5.94 1.70
C PHE A 218 -15.42 -4.50 1.35
N TRP A 219 -15.43 -4.16 0.07
CA TRP A 219 -15.69 -2.81 -0.41
C TRP A 219 -17.16 -2.39 -0.29
N GLU A 220 -18.09 -3.34 -0.29
CA GLU A 220 -19.48 -3.12 0.10
C GLU A 220 -19.60 -2.65 1.56
N ILE A 221 -18.83 -3.26 2.47
CA ILE A 221 -18.75 -2.84 3.88
C ILE A 221 -18.09 -1.45 3.98
N ALA A 222 -16.97 -1.22 3.30
CA ALA A 222 -16.31 0.09 3.31
C ALA A 222 -17.26 1.22 2.83
N LYS A 223 -18.08 0.94 1.81
CA LYS A 223 -19.12 1.87 1.33
C LYS A 223 -20.22 2.09 2.37
N GLU A 224 -20.71 1.03 3.04
CA GLU A 224 -21.75 1.15 4.07
C GLU A 224 -21.26 1.94 5.28
N VAL A 225 -20.01 1.77 5.68
CA VAL A 225 -19.35 2.52 6.75
C VAL A 225 -19.08 3.97 6.32
N GLY A 226 -18.81 4.22 5.04
CA GLY A 226 -18.57 5.55 4.49
C GLY A 226 -17.11 5.93 4.37
N ASN A 227 -16.22 4.95 4.22
CA ASN A 227 -14.78 5.17 4.07
C ASN A 227 -14.41 5.94 2.79
N GLU A 228 -13.35 6.74 2.88
CA GLU A 228 -12.65 7.25 1.72
C GLU A 228 -11.71 6.17 1.16
N VAL A 229 -11.67 6.05 -0.17
CA VAL A 229 -10.91 5.01 -0.87
C VAL A 229 -10.00 5.62 -1.92
N ILE A 230 -8.73 5.18 -1.91
CA ILE A 230 -7.74 5.51 -2.92
C ILE A 230 -7.37 4.23 -3.67
N ILE A 231 -7.11 4.32 -4.98
CA ILE A 231 -6.59 3.19 -5.76
C ILE A 231 -5.08 3.21 -5.72
N GLY A 232 -4.46 2.08 -5.33
CA GLY A 232 -3.03 1.85 -5.39
C GLY A 232 -2.65 0.85 -6.47
N MET A 233 -1.67 1.23 -7.30
CA MET A 233 -1.13 0.30 -8.31
C MET A 233 -0.28 -0.80 -7.67
N ASP A 234 0.37 -0.50 -6.54
CA ASP A 234 1.32 -1.38 -5.86
C ASP A 234 2.30 -1.98 -6.89
N ALA A 235 2.98 -1.02 -7.56
CA ALA A 235 3.74 -1.30 -8.76
C ALA A 235 5.11 -1.88 -8.41
N HIS A 236 5.36 -3.13 -8.83
CA HIS A 236 6.65 -3.82 -8.73
C HIS A 236 7.37 -3.95 -10.09
N ALA A 237 6.80 -3.33 -11.12
CA ALA A 237 7.40 -3.16 -12.45
C ALA A 237 6.80 -1.92 -13.10
N PRO A 238 7.55 -1.22 -13.98
CA PRO A 238 7.05 -0.01 -14.66
C PRO A 238 5.77 -0.24 -15.46
N ASP A 239 5.60 -1.43 -16.04
CA ASP A 239 4.41 -1.80 -16.83
C ASP A 239 3.11 -1.83 -16.00
N ALA A 240 3.22 -2.01 -14.68
CA ALA A 240 2.06 -1.90 -13.80
C ALA A 240 1.43 -0.50 -13.86
N LEU A 241 2.21 0.57 -14.05
CA LEU A 241 1.72 1.95 -14.11
C LEU A 241 0.99 2.28 -15.42
N VAL A 242 1.19 1.49 -16.48
CA VAL A 242 0.53 1.62 -17.78
C VAL A 242 -0.61 0.60 -17.97
N ASP A 243 -0.97 -0.16 -16.96
CA ASP A 243 -2.10 -1.10 -16.97
C ASP A 243 -3.43 -0.34 -16.85
N TYR A 244 -3.79 0.33 -17.94
CA TYR A 244 -4.97 1.21 -18.01
C TYR A 244 -6.27 0.46 -17.79
N ASP A 245 -6.41 -0.72 -18.39
CA ASP A 245 -7.64 -1.49 -18.34
C ASP A 245 -7.96 -1.95 -16.92
N ARG A 246 -6.94 -2.29 -16.13
CA ARG A 246 -7.12 -2.66 -14.74
C ARG A 246 -7.56 -1.47 -13.89
N TYR A 247 -6.87 -0.33 -14.03
CA TYR A 247 -7.22 0.88 -13.31
C TYR A 247 -8.63 1.36 -13.65
N ASP A 248 -8.98 1.39 -14.95
CA ASP A 248 -10.29 1.86 -15.40
C ASP A 248 -11.42 0.92 -14.92
N ARG A 249 -11.21 -0.40 -14.88
CA ARG A 249 -12.15 -1.36 -14.28
C ARG A 249 -12.33 -1.12 -12.78
N ALA A 250 -11.25 -0.90 -12.04
CA ALA A 250 -11.31 -0.60 -10.61
C ALA A 250 -12.09 0.70 -10.33
N MET A 251 -11.83 1.74 -11.12
CA MET A 251 -12.57 3.00 -11.05
C MET A 251 -14.07 2.80 -11.28
N GLU A 252 -14.44 1.99 -12.27
CA GLU A 252 -15.85 1.71 -12.57
C GLU A 252 -16.51 0.91 -11.46
N GLU A 253 -15.84 -0.14 -10.96
CA GLU A 253 -16.35 -0.96 -9.84
C GLU A 253 -16.61 -0.11 -8.58
N LEU A 254 -15.64 0.73 -8.18
CA LEU A 254 -15.81 1.61 -7.02
C LEU A 254 -16.93 2.65 -7.25
N ARG A 255 -17.12 3.13 -8.49
CA ARG A 255 -18.21 4.04 -8.85
C ARG A 255 -19.56 3.34 -8.77
N GLU A 256 -19.68 2.11 -9.29
CA GLU A 256 -20.91 1.30 -9.21
C GLU A 256 -21.28 0.98 -7.76
N LEU A 257 -20.29 0.70 -6.91
CA LEU A 257 -20.48 0.50 -5.48
C LEU A 257 -20.93 1.80 -4.77
N GLY A 258 -20.62 2.96 -5.33
CA GLY A 258 -20.90 4.26 -4.71
C GLY A 258 -19.95 4.59 -3.55
N VAL A 259 -18.71 4.12 -3.62
CA VAL A 259 -17.66 4.41 -2.64
C VAL A 259 -17.13 5.82 -2.83
N LYS A 260 -16.80 6.51 -1.75
CA LYS A 260 -16.18 7.84 -1.80
C LYS A 260 -14.71 7.74 -2.22
N GLN A 261 -14.41 7.98 -3.49
CA GLN A 261 -13.05 7.92 -4.02
C GLN A 261 -12.30 9.23 -3.77
N ILE A 262 -11.03 9.13 -3.35
CA ILE A 262 -10.07 10.22 -3.33
C ILE A 262 -8.92 9.91 -4.30
N PHE A 263 -8.31 10.96 -4.85
CA PHE A 263 -7.27 10.86 -5.88
C PHE A 263 -5.94 11.49 -5.47
N GLU A 264 -5.94 12.24 -4.39
CA GLU A 264 -4.76 12.85 -3.79
C GLU A 264 -4.80 12.60 -2.29
N LEU A 265 -3.63 12.36 -1.69
CA LEU A 265 -3.53 12.17 -0.25
C LEU A 265 -3.75 13.50 0.48
N PRO A 266 -4.61 13.53 1.50
CA PRO A 266 -4.76 14.70 2.35
C PRO A 266 -3.43 15.10 3.01
N GLY A 267 -3.13 16.40 3.04
CA GLY A 267 -1.95 16.94 3.72
C GLY A 267 -0.64 16.90 2.93
N LEU A 268 -0.57 16.23 1.77
CA LEU A 268 0.57 16.40 0.88
C LEU A 268 0.47 17.74 0.17
N GLY A 269 1.53 18.57 0.32
CA GLY A 269 1.56 19.93 -0.18
C GLY A 269 1.26 20.05 -1.68
N ARG A 270 0.44 21.05 -1.99
CA ARG A 270 0.18 21.49 -3.36
C ARG A 270 1.34 22.32 -3.89
#